data_5e0ccc08e4960f74977340475948e7ce
#
_entry.id   5e0ccc08e4960f74977340475948e7ce
#
_cell.length_a   1.000
_cell.length_b   1.000
_cell.length_c   1.000
_cell.angle_alpha   90.00
_cell.angle_beta   90.00
_cell.angle_gamma   90.00
#
_symmetry.space_group_name_H-M   'P 1'
#
loop_
_entity.id
_entity.type
_entity.pdbx_description
1 polymer ?
#
loop_
_entity_poly.entity_id
_entity_poly.type
_entity_poly.pdbx_seq_one_letter_code
_entity_poly.pdbx_strand_id
1 'polypeptide(L)'
;MLNADVVVWATPIYYYEMAGQMKVLIDRMNSMFPKNYKFREVYFLATAADNGSYTPERALAGLTGWIDCFEKAKLAGSLFCGGVNAAGEISGSSKLQELTSSALRLNRSPHIEQQKG
;
A
#
# COMPACT_ATOMS: atom_id res chain seq x y z
N MET A 1 -13.49 -4.88 -2.14
CA MET A 1 -12.75 -4.14 -1.11
C MET A 1 -13.47 -4.08 0.25
N LEU A 2 -14.76 -3.86 0.29
CA LEU A 2 -15.50 -3.73 1.56
C LEU A 2 -15.32 -4.93 2.52
N ASN A 3 -15.15 -6.13 1.97
CA ASN A 3 -15.00 -7.35 2.75
C ASN A 3 -13.55 -7.78 2.98
N ALA A 4 -12.61 -7.00 2.50
CA ALA A 4 -11.18 -7.30 2.71
C ALA A 4 -10.78 -6.99 4.15
N ASP A 5 -9.90 -7.77 4.71
CA ASP A 5 -9.33 -7.53 6.04
C ASP A 5 -8.20 -6.51 6.00
N VAL A 6 -7.41 -6.56 4.93
CA VAL A 6 -6.24 -5.72 4.71
C VAL A 6 -6.29 -5.21 3.28
N VAL A 7 -5.91 -3.95 3.08
CA VAL A 7 -5.80 -3.36 1.75
C VAL A 7 -4.33 -3.01 1.50
N VAL A 8 -3.81 -3.45 0.37
CA VAL A 8 -2.44 -3.13 -0.04
C VAL A 8 -2.52 -2.31 -1.32
N TRP A 9 -2.01 -1.09 -1.28
CA TRP A 9 -1.89 -0.24 -2.45
C TRP A 9 -0.47 -0.30 -2.98
N ALA A 10 -0.31 -0.70 -4.23
CA ALA A 10 1.00 -0.82 -4.87
C ALA A 10 1.04 0.04 -6.13
N THR A 11 2.06 0.85 -6.28
CA THR A 11 2.18 1.77 -7.41
C THR A 11 3.64 2.02 -7.79
N PRO A 12 3.95 2.13 -9.09
CA PRO A 12 5.17 2.82 -9.49
C PRO A 12 5.00 4.31 -9.22
N ILE A 13 6.12 5.00 -9.00
CA ILE A 13 6.11 6.46 -8.82
C ILE A 13 6.49 7.12 -10.14
N TYR A 14 5.63 7.99 -10.63
CA TYR A 14 5.84 8.81 -11.81
C TYR A 14 5.74 10.28 -11.41
N TYR A 15 6.80 11.05 -11.68
CA TYR A 15 6.84 12.47 -11.31
C TYR A 15 6.47 12.68 -9.83
N TYR A 16 7.04 11.82 -8.96
CA TYR A 16 6.88 11.88 -7.50
C TYR A 16 5.46 11.61 -6.99
N GLU A 17 4.58 11.13 -7.86
CA GLU A 17 3.18 10.84 -7.51
C GLU A 17 2.83 9.38 -7.81
N MET A 18 1.71 8.93 -7.30
CA MET A 18 1.18 7.61 -7.64
C MET A 18 0.78 7.56 -9.11
N ALA A 19 0.79 6.38 -9.70
CA ALA A 19 0.32 6.19 -11.08
C ALA A 19 -1.12 6.70 -11.23
N GLY A 20 -1.42 7.30 -12.38
CA GLY A 20 -2.75 7.83 -12.65
C GLY A 20 -3.86 6.78 -12.52
N GLN A 21 -3.58 5.56 -12.91
CA GLN A 21 -4.52 4.44 -12.78
C GLN A 21 -4.90 4.19 -11.32
N MET A 22 -3.93 4.26 -10.41
CA MET A 22 -4.21 4.10 -8.98
C MET A 22 -5.05 5.27 -8.46
N LYS A 23 -4.75 6.50 -8.88
CA LYS A 23 -5.51 7.68 -8.46
C LYS A 23 -6.95 7.60 -8.93
N VAL A 24 -7.19 7.16 -10.17
CA VAL A 24 -8.53 6.95 -10.68
C VAL A 24 -9.29 5.93 -9.83
N LEU A 25 -8.64 4.84 -9.46
CA LEU A 25 -9.27 3.84 -8.62
C LEU A 25 -9.61 4.38 -7.23
N ILE A 26 -8.68 5.12 -6.62
CA ILE A 26 -8.91 5.76 -5.33
C ILE A 26 -10.11 6.71 -5.39
N ASP A 27 -10.19 7.51 -6.44
CA ASP A 27 -11.29 8.47 -6.59
C ASP A 27 -12.64 7.75 -6.73
N ARG A 28 -12.65 6.58 -7.36
CA ARG A 28 -13.86 5.77 -7.48
C ARG A 28 -14.29 5.12 -6.16
N MET A 29 -13.40 5.04 -5.19
CA MET A 29 -13.73 4.51 -3.87
C MET A 29 -14.64 5.46 -3.06
N ASN A 30 -14.92 6.64 -3.57
CA ASN A 30 -15.82 7.58 -2.92
C ASN A 30 -17.20 6.96 -2.62
N SER A 31 -17.67 6.06 -3.46
CA SER A 31 -18.92 5.36 -3.23
C SER A 31 -18.92 4.44 -2.02
N MET A 32 -17.73 4.07 -1.52
CA MET A 32 -17.59 3.23 -0.34
C MET A 32 -17.63 4.00 0.96
N PHE A 33 -17.45 5.31 0.91
CA PHE A 33 -17.31 6.17 2.07
C PHE A 33 -18.45 6.00 3.10
N PRO A 34 -19.72 5.96 2.70
CA PRO A 34 -20.82 5.79 3.65
C PRO A 34 -21.12 4.33 4.02
N LYS A 35 -20.37 3.38 3.49
CA LYS A 35 -20.66 1.96 3.67
C LYS A 35 -19.85 1.35 4.81
N ASN A 36 -20.33 0.24 5.36
CA ASN A 36 -19.56 -0.53 6.32
C ASN A 36 -18.42 -1.24 5.61
N TYR A 37 -17.21 -1.03 6.10
CA TYR A 37 -16.01 -1.68 5.57
C TYR A 37 -15.33 -2.49 6.67
N LYS A 38 -14.68 -3.57 6.26
CA LYS A 38 -14.08 -4.51 7.20
C LYS A 38 -12.61 -4.20 7.46
N PHE A 39 -11.89 -3.66 6.47
CA PHE A 39 -10.45 -3.45 6.60
C PHE A 39 -10.10 -2.45 7.70
N ARG A 40 -8.99 -2.72 8.38
CA ARG A 40 -8.45 -1.86 9.44
C ARG A 40 -7.01 -1.47 9.17
N GLU A 41 -6.30 -2.22 8.34
CA GLU A 41 -4.92 -1.99 8.03
C GLU A 41 -4.72 -1.76 6.54
N VAL A 42 -3.93 -0.73 6.22
CA VAL A 42 -3.58 -0.38 4.84
C VAL A 42 -2.07 -0.36 4.73
N TYR A 43 -1.55 -0.97 3.68
CA TYR A 43 -0.13 -0.98 3.37
C TYR A 43 0.11 -0.28 2.05
N PHE A 44 1.27 0.34 1.93
CA PHE A 44 1.69 1.04 0.72
C PHE A 44 2.99 0.45 0.21
N LEU A 45 3.01 0.06 -1.06
CA LEU A 45 4.21 -0.44 -1.73
C LEU A 45 4.48 0.45 -2.94
N ALA A 46 5.72 0.89 -3.11
CA ALA A 46 6.08 1.75 -4.23
C ALA A 46 7.44 1.38 -4.81
N THR A 47 7.57 1.57 -6.12
CA THR A 47 8.83 1.42 -6.85
C THR A 47 9.08 2.68 -7.66
N ALA A 48 10.33 2.98 -7.96
CA ALA A 48 10.69 4.10 -8.83
C ALA A 48 12.08 3.90 -9.42
N ALA A 49 12.35 4.60 -10.51
CA ALA A 49 13.69 4.69 -11.05
C ALA A 49 14.62 5.49 -10.13
N ASP A 50 14.11 6.58 -9.57
CA ASP A 50 14.82 7.40 -8.60
C ASP A 50 14.96 6.64 -7.27
N ASN A 51 16.14 6.71 -6.67
CA ASN A 51 16.46 6.02 -5.42
C ASN A 51 16.44 6.94 -4.20
N GLY A 52 16.00 8.17 -4.32
CA GLY A 52 15.92 9.10 -3.19
C GLY A 52 14.86 8.68 -2.18
N SER A 53 15.16 8.81 -0.90
CA SER A 53 14.20 8.46 0.16
C SER A 53 12.94 9.31 0.14
N TYR A 54 13.03 10.51 -0.42
CA TYR A 54 11.90 11.44 -0.55
C TYR A 54 10.96 11.09 -1.72
N THR A 55 11.40 10.21 -2.62
CA THR A 55 10.68 9.94 -3.87
C THR A 55 9.23 9.49 -3.67
N PRO A 56 8.88 8.64 -2.69
CA PRO A 56 7.49 8.22 -2.52
C PRO A 56 6.66 9.13 -1.63
N GLU A 57 7.21 10.21 -1.09
CA GLU A 57 6.54 10.99 -0.05
C GLU A 57 5.22 11.61 -0.48
N ARG A 58 5.16 12.15 -1.70
CA ARG A 58 3.93 12.79 -2.19
C ARG A 58 2.82 11.78 -2.44
N ALA A 59 3.19 10.63 -3.02
CA ALA A 59 2.23 9.55 -3.24
C ALA A 59 1.70 9.02 -1.91
N LEU A 60 2.57 8.84 -0.93
CA LEU A 60 2.18 8.37 0.39
C LEU A 60 1.29 9.41 1.09
N ALA A 61 1.60 10.68 0.97
CA ALA A 61 0.76 11.74 1.56
C ALA A 61 -0.65 11.74 0.96
N GLY A 62 -0.75 11.57 -0.36
CA GLY A 62 -2.06 11.46 -1.01
C GLY A 62 -2.84 10.24 -0.55
N LEU A 63 -2.18 9.10 -0.44
CA LEU A 63 -2.82 7.89 0.07
C LEU A 63 -3.24 8.06 1.53
N THR A 64 -2.43 8.70 2.34
CA THR A 64 -2.76 8.98 3.75
C THR A 64 -4.05 9.82 3.85
N GLY A 65 -4.22 10.79 2.95
CA GLY A 65 -5.46 11.56 2.88
C GLY A 65 -6.68 10.66 2.62
N TRP A 66 -6.55 9.68 1.73
CA TRP A 66 -7.60 8.70 1.51
C TRP A 66 -7.86 7.84 2.75
N ILE A 67 -6.81 7.37 3.40
CA ILE A 67 -6.94 6.56 4.61
C ILE A 67 -7.64 7.34 5.73
N ASP A 68 -7.32 8.61 5.88
CA ASP A 68 -7.92 9.46 6.92
C ASP A 68 -9.44 9.57 6.77
N CYS A 69 -9.95 9.39 5.57
CA CYS A 69 -11.39 9.37 5.33
C CYS A 69 -12.07 8.08 5.80
N PHE A 70 -11.31 7.04 6.06
CA PHE A 70 -11.81 5.77 6.60
C PHE A 70 -11.34 5.64 8.05
N GLU A 71 -12.10 6.23 8.96
CA GLU A 71 -11.71 6.48 10.35
C GLU A 71 -11.24 5.22 11.11
N LYS A 72 -11.74 4.05 10.73
CA LYS A 72 -11.40 2.79 11.39
C LYS A 72 -10.13 2.16 10.85
N ALA A 73 -9.59 2.69 9.74
CA ALA A 73 -8.39 2.16 9.11
C ALA A 73 -7.17 3.01 9.45
N LYS A 74 -5.99 2.41 9.34
CA LYS A 74 -4.73 3.10 9.56
C LYS A 74 -3.68 2.62 8.56
N LEU A 75 -2.69 3.44 8.28
CA LEU A 75 -1.51 3.02 7.55
C LEU A 75 -0.66 2.14 8.47
N ALA A 76 -0.59 0.85 8.18
CA ALA A 76 0.11 -0.12 9.01
C ALA A 76 1.57 -0.30 8.59
N GLY A 77 1.90 0.03 7.34
CA GLY A 77 3.28 -0.06 6.88
C GLY A 77 3.42 0.44 5.46
N SER A 78 4.65 0.78 5.10
CA SER A 78 5.00 1.20 3.74
C SER A 78 6.38 0.66 3.38
N LEU A 79 6.57 0.38 2.09
CA LEU A 79 7.84 -0.10 1.57
C LEU A 79 8.09 0.57 0.23
N PHE A 80 9.28 1.14 0.07
CA PHE A 80 9.72 1.76 -1.18
C PHE A 80 10.97 1.07 -1.71
N CYS A 81 10.95 0.68 -2.98
CA CYS A 81 12.11 0.17 -3.68
C CYS A 81 12.46 1.12 -4.82
N GLY A 82 13.52 1.91 -4.65
CA GLY A 82 14.04 2.80 -5.67
C GLY A 82 15.09 2.14 -6.54
N GLY A 83 15.49 2.84 -7.61
CA GLY A 83 16.53 2.35 -8.51
C GLY A 83 16.08 1.22 -9.42
N VAL A 84 14.78 1.09 -9.68
CA VAL A 84 14.20 0.03 -10.51
C VAL A 84 13.64 0.64 -11.79
N ASN A 85 14.25 0.33 -12.93
CA ASN A 85 13.86 0.87 -14.23
C ASN A 85 13.22 -0.15 -15.16
N ALA A 86 13.71 -1.39 -15.15
CA ALA A 86 13.28 -2.41 -16.07
C ALA A 86 12.72 -3.63 -15.35
N ALA A 87 11.94 -4.42 -16.07
CA ALA A 87 11.39 -5.65 -15.54
C ALA A 87 12.50 -6.57 -15.02
N GLY A 88 12.33 -7.11 -13.84
CA GLY A 88 13.27 -8.04 -13.23
C GLY A 88 14.37 -7.41 -12.38
N GLU A 89 14.60 -6.10 -12.48
CA GLU A 89 15.66 -5.45 -11.69
C GLU A 89 15.41 -5.56 -10.18
N ILE A 90 14.17 -5.61 -9.78
CA ILE A 90 13.81 -5.71 -8.37
C ILE A 90 14.24 -7.04 -7.74
N SER A 91 14.47 -8.07 -8.55
CA SER A 91 14.81 -9.41 -8.03
C SER A 91 16.11 -9.43 -7.22
N GLY A 92 17.03 -8.47 -7.46
CA GLY A 92 18.26 -8.34 -6.70
C GLY A 92 18.16 -7.44 -5.48
N SER A 93 17.00 -6.90 -5.18
CA SER A 93 16.83 -5.92 -4.10
C SER A 93 16.57 -6.59 -2.76
N SER A 94 17.21 -6.07 -1.70
CA SER A 94 16.92 -6.48 -0.32
C SER A 94 15.48 -6.15 0.09
N LYS A 95 14.82 -5.25 -0.62
CA LYS A 95 13.43 -4.87 -0.34
C LYS A 95 12.46 -6.01 -0.56
N LEU A 96 12.77 -6.96 -1.44
CA LEU A 96 11.94 -8.16 -1.61
C LEU A 96 11.91 -9.00 -0.33
N GLN A 97 13.02 -9.09 0.38
CA GLN A 97 13.07 -9.81 1.66
C GLN A 97 12.24 -9.10 2.72
N GLU A 98 12.31 -7.77 2.77
CA GLU A 98 11.47 -6.99 3.67
C GLU A 98 9.99 -7.20 3.38
N LEU A 99 9.62 -7.22 2.11
CA LEU A 99 8.24 -7.46 1.70
C LEU A 99 7.77 -8.84 2.12
N THR A 100 8.58 -9.87 1.90
CA THR A 100 8.27 -11.24 2.29
C THR A 100 8.06 -11.34 3.80
N SER A 101 8.95 -10.73 4.57
CA SER A 101 8.84 -10.71 6.04
C SER A 101 7.56 -10.02 6.50
N SER A 102 7.18 -8.91 5.85
CA SER A 102 5.96 -8.18 6.15
C SER A 102 4.72 -9.01 5.85
N ALA A 103 4.71 -9.72 4.71
CA ALA A 103 3.61 -10.59 4.33
C ALA A 103 3.44 -11.75 5.32
N LEU A 104 4.54 -12.33 5.78
CA LEU A 104 4.49 -13.38 6.79
C LEU A 104 3.93 -12.89 8.12
N ARG A 105 4.26 -11.66 8.51
CA ARG A 105 3.69 -11.05 9.72
C ARG A 105 2.18 -10.87 9.62
N LEU A 106 1.66 -10.53 8.45
CA LEU A 106 0.22 -10.42 8.22
C LEU A 106 -0.49 -11.74 8.47
N ASN A 107 0.09 -12.84 7.99
CA ASN A 107 -0.48 -14.17 8.20
C ASN A 107 -0.51 -14.60 9.67
N ARG A 108 0.30 -13.97 10.52
CA ARG A 108 0.38 -14.28 11.94
C ARG A 108 -0.33 -13.29 12.83
N SER A 109 -1.07 -12.34 12.25
CA SER A 109 -1.75 -11.34 13.05
C SER A 109 -2.89 -11.98 13.84
N PRO A 110 -3.16 -11.50 15.08
CA PRO A 110 -4.27 -12.02 15.88
C PRO A 110 -5.62 -11.90 15.20
N HIS A 111 -5.79 -10.88 14.38
CA HIS A 111 -7.02 -10.66 13.63
C HIS A 111 -7.31 -11.82 12.67
N ILE A 112 -6.30 -12.32 11.98
CA ILE A 112 -6.44 -13.46 11.06
C ILE A 112 -6.67 -14.75 11.85
N GLU A 113 -5.99 -14.94 12.97
CA GLU A 113 -6.16 -16.10 13.83
C GLU A 113 -7.58 -16.19 14.38
N GLN A 114 -8.16 -15.09 14.77
CA GLN A 114 -9.54 -15.05 15.27
C GLN A 114 -10.55 -15.49 14.22
N GLN A 115 -10.28 -15.23 12.95
CA GLN A 115 -11.16 -15.64 11.86
C GLN A 115 -11.09 -17.14 11.59
N LYS A 116 -10.00 -17.79 11.93
CA LYS A 116 -9.82 -19.24 11.76
C LYS A 116 -10.48 -20.06 12.86
N GLY A 117 -10.72 -19.45 13.96
CA GLY A 117 -11.37 -20.09 15.11
C GLY A 117 -12.87 -20.10 14.95
#